data_3bd7395e5eac9d236fb88b2ec757df7b
#
_entry.id   3bd7395e5eac9d236fb88b2ec757df7b
#
_cell.length_a   1.000
_cell.length_b   1.000
_cell.length_c   1.000
_cell.angle_alpha   90.00
_cell.angle_beta   90.00
_cell.angle_gamma   90.00
#
_symmetry.space_group_name_H-M   'P 1'
#
loop_
_entity.id
_entity.type
_entity.pdbx_description
1 polymer ?
#
loop_
_entity_poly.entity_id
_entity_poly.type
_entity_poly.pdbx_seq_one_letter_code
_entity_poly.pdbx_strand_id
1 'polypeptide(L)'
;EARNPGKSIPVAVLGSIALATVVYVLLQVAYIGAVPTDLLAKAGWHGIDFRSPFAELAILVNLNWLAILLYADAFISPSGTGMTYTATTARMIYGMERNGTLPKVLGNVHPKWGVPRPAMWLNLVVSFLFLFFFRGWGTLAAVISVATIISYLTGPVSVMTLRRTAPELHRPFRLRGLSVLAAIAFIMSTELLYWARWPLTGQIILLMVVALPVYLYYQAKAGWHDFGRQMKGAWWLICYLPALALVSWLGSTTFGGKGYLSYGVDLAVVAVIGLVFYLWGVKSGWRTPSVEAAQLEAAQQPAGMPLVPPDEETAERITGR
;
A
#
# COMPACT_ATOMS: atom_id res chain seq x y z
N GLU A 1 -17.43 11.91 -3.56
CA GLU A 1 -17.19 13.05 -4.50
C GLU A 1 -17.29 12.62 -5.99
N ALA A 2 -17.32 11.33 -6.31
CA ALA A 2 -17.44 10.86 -7.68
C ALA A 2 -18.91 10.70 -8.11
N ARG A 3 -19.28 11.25 -9.26
CA ARG A 3 -20.58 10.96 -9.89
C ARG A 3 -20.60 9.48 -10.32
N ASN A 4 -21.64 8.72 -9.96
CA ASN A 4 -21.76 7.29 -10.25
C ASN A 4 -20.56 6.45 -9.78
N PRO A 5 -20.23 6.41 -8.47
CA PRO A 5 -19.01 5.76 -7.97
C PRO A 5 -18.92 4.28 -8.36
N GLY A 6 -20.05 3.58 -8.50
CA GLY A 6 -20.10 2.17 -8.89
C GLY A 6 -19.55 1.87 -10.29
N LYS A 7 -19.53 2.85 -11.20
CA LYS A 7 -18.94 2.74 -12.55
C LYS A 7 -17.64 3.52 -12.68
N SER A 8 -17.62 4.76 -12.17
CA SER A 8 -16.48 5.67 -12.36
C SER A 8 -15.22 5.18 -11.66
N ILE A 9 -15.34 4.66 -10.42
CA ILE A 9 -14.17 4.19 -9.66
C ILE A 9 -13.52 2.96 -10.32
N PRO A 10 -14.26 1.87 -10.66
CA PRO A 10 -13.67 0.73 -11.34
C PRO A 10 -13.02 1.09 -12.69
N VAL A 11 -13.67 1.93 -13.50
CA VAL A 11 -13.13 2.37 -14.79
C VAL A 11 -11.87 3.20 -14.60
N ALA A 12 -11.88 4.15 -13.65
CA ALA A 12 -10.71 4.98 -13.36
C ALA A 12 -9.52 4.13 -12.86
N VAL A 13 -9.75 3.20 -11.94
CA VAL A 13 -8.68 2.35 -11.38
C VAL A 13 -8.12 1.41 -12.44
N LEU A 14 -8.98 0.66 -13.14
CA LEU A 14 -8.53 -0.29 -14.15
C LEU A 14 -7.91 0.43 -15.36
N GLY A 15 -8.51 1.54 -15.79
CA GLY A 15 -8.02 2.35 -16.90
C GLY A 15 -6.67 3.00 -16.60
N SER A 16 -6.48 3.55 -15.41
CA SER A 16 -5.19 4.14 -15.01
C SER A 16 -4.08 3.10 -14.93
N ILE A 17 -4.35 1.91 -14.39
CA ILE A 17 -3.38 0.81 -14.34
C ILE A 17 -3.02 0.33 -15.76
N ALA A 18 -4.03 0.13 -16.63
CA ALA A 18 -3.78 -0.29 -17.99
C ALA A 18 -2.95 0.76 -18.77
N LEU A 19 -3.32 2.04 -18.65
CA LEU A 19 -2.57 3.14 -19.28
C LEU A 19 -1.13 3.22 -18.75
N ALA A 20 -0.94 3.16 -17.43
CA ALA A 20 0.37 3.16 -16.82
C ALA A 20 1.23 1.97 -17.29
N THR A 21 0.62 0.78 -17.39
CA THR A 21 1.31 -0.42 -17.89
C THR A 21 1.80 -0.21 -19.33
N VAL A 22 0.95 0.30 -20.22
CA VAL A 22 1.34 0.59 -21.61
C VAL A 22 2.48 1.61 -21.65
N VAL A 23 2.37 2.70 -20.90
CA VAL A 23 3.42 3.74 -20.86
C VAL A 23 4.74 3.16 -20.33
N TYR A 24 4.72 2.38 -19.26
CA TYR A 24 5.95 1.79 -18.71
C TYR A 24 6.59 0.77 -19.64
N VAL A 25 5.78 -0.05 -20.33
CA VAL A 25 6.33 -0.98 -21.33
C VAL A 25 6.97 -0.22 -22.49
N LEU A 26 6.31 0.83 -23.00
CA LEU A 26 6.86 1.65 -24.08
C LEU A 26 8.16 2.36 -23.64
N LEU A 27 8.20 2.91 -22.42
CA LEU A 27 9.41 3.52 -21.87
C LEU A 27 10.54 2.50 -21.72
N GLN A 28 10.23 1.28 -21.27
CA GLN A 28 11.24 0.23 -21.14
C GLN A 28 11.79 -0.21 -22.50
N VAL A 29 10.92 -0.36 -23.51
CA VAL A 29 11.34 -0.68 -24.89
C VAL A 29 12.20 0.44 -25.47
N ALA A 30 11.77 1.70 -25.28
CA ALA A 30 12.55 2.86 -25.73
C ALA A 30 13.91 2.95 -25.05
N TYR A 31 13.96 2.70 -23.72
CA TYR A 31 15.21 2.69 -22.97
C TYR A 31 16.17 1.63 -23.48
N ILE A 32 15.73 0.37 -23.61
CA ILE A 32 16.56 -0.75 -24.10
C ILE A 32 17.05 -0.46 -25.53
N GLY A 33 16.19 0.07 -26.40
CA GLY A 33 16.54 0.38 -27.78
C GLY A 33 17.47 1.58 -27.97
N ALA A 34 17.49 2.51 -27.00
CA ALA A 34 18.29 3.72 -27.08
C ALA A 34 19.69 3.58 -26.43
N VAL A 35 19.94 2.53 -25.64
CA VAL A 35 21.28 2.29 -25.06
C VAL A 35 22.28 2.00 -26.19
N PRO A 36 23.40 2.78 -26.29
CA PRO A 36 24.41 2.55 -27.31
C PRO A 36 25.05 1.16 -27.22
N THR A 37 25.16 0.48 -28.34
CA THR A 37 25.65 -0.90 -28.44
C THR A 37 27.11 -1.03 -27.98
N ASP A 38 27.94 -0.02 -28.21
CA ASP A 38 29.33 0.06 -27.76
C ASP A 38 29.47 0.15 -26.24
N LEU A 39 28.54 0.88 -25.58
CA LEU A 39 28.46 0.95 -24.12
C LEU A 39 28.03 -0.42 -23.54
N LEU A 40 27.02 -1.03 -24.16
CA LEU A 40 26.54 -2.34 -23.76
C LEU A 40 27.57 -3.44 -23.95
N ALA A 41 28.37 -3.38 -25.05
CA ALA A 41 29.44 -4.33 -25.32
C ALA A 41 30.59 -4.24 -24.29
N LYS A 42 30.86 -3.02 -23.77
CA LYS A 42 31.94 -2.79 -22.79
C LYS A 42 31.53 -3.11 -21.36
N ALA A 43 30.34 -2.69 -20.96
CA ALA A 43 29.90 -2.72 -19.56
C ALA A 43 28.89 -3.85 -19.26
N GLY A 44 28.20 -4.39 -20.28
CA GLY A 44 27.05 -5.26 -20.09
C GLY A 44 25.91 -4.53 -19.37
N TRP A 45 24.75 -5.15 -19.26
CA TRP A 45 23.61 -4.55 -18.54
C TRP A 45 23.89 -4.29 -17.05
N HIS A 46 24.73 -5.07 -16.41
CA HIS A 46 25.07 -4.92 -14.99
C HIS A 46 26.07 -3.78 -14.72
N GLY A 47 26.83 -3.36 -15.73
CA GLY A 47 27.82 -2.29 -15.60
C GLY A 47 27.28 -0.91 -15.99
N ILE A 48 26.03 -0.81 -16.45
CA ILE A 48 25.37 0.45 -16.77
C ILE A 48 24.69 0.96 -15.49
N ASP A 49 25.27 1.97 -14.85
CA ASP A 49 24.74 2.61 -13.64
C ASP A 49 24.50 4.10 -13.91
N PHE A 50 23.32 4.43 -14.39
CA PHE A 50 22.88 5.81 -14.59
C PHE A 50 22.23 6.34 -13.32
N ARG A 51 22.66 7.49 -12.83
CA ARG A 51 22.03 8.18 -11.70
C ARG A 51 20.66 8.75 -12.08
N SER A 52 20.52 9.23 -13.31
CA SER A 52 19.29 9.74 -13.91
C SER A 52 19.05 9.06 -15.25
N PRO A 53 18.56 7.79 -15.27
CA PRO A 53 18.61 6.93 -16.44
C PRO A 53 18.09 7.55 -17.74
N PHE A 54 16.92 8.16 -17.71
CA PHE A 54 16.33 8.76 -18.91
C PHE A 54 17.02 10.05 -19.34
N ALA A 55 17.47 10.90 -18.40
CA ALA A 55 18.15 12.14 -18.73
C ALA A 55 19.55 11.88 -19.28
N GLU A 56 20.31 10.96 -18.68
CA GLU A 56 21.63 10.58 -19.15
C GLU A 56 21.56 9.88 -20.51
N LEU A 57 20.57 9.03 -20.72
CA LEU A 57 20.33 8.41 -22.01
C LEU A 57 19.97 9.44 -23.09
N ALA A 58 19.13 10.43 -22.76
CA ALA A 58 18.80 11.52 -23.68
C ALA A 58 20.05 12.30 -24.12
N ILE A 59 20.99 12.53 -23.19
CA ILE A 59 22.29 13.15 -23.52
C ILE A 59 23.10 12.26 -24.47
N LEU A 60 23.17 10.95 -24.18
CA LEU A 60 23.93 9.99 -25.02
C LEU A 60 23.40 9.91 -26.46
N VAL A 61 22.10 10.08 -26.66
CA VAL A 61 21.48 10.11 -27.99
C VAL A 61 21.33 11.53 -28.57
N ASN A 62 22.04 12.53 -28.02
CA ASN A 62 22.07 13.93 -28.45
C ASN A 62 20.71 14.67 -28.35
N LEU A 63 19.81 14.21 -27.48
CA LEU A 63 18.54 14.88 -27.17
C LEU A 63 18.67 15.78 -25.93
N ASN A 64 19.63 16.72 -25.95
CA ASN A 64 19.97 17.56 -24.81
C ASN A 64 18.78 18.40 -24.29
N TRP A 65 17.91 18.89 -25.20
CA TRP A 65 16.69 19.59 -24.82
C TRP A 65 15.76 18.74 -23.95
N LEU A 66 15.64 17.44 -24.27
CA LEU A 66 14.84 16.50 -23.50
C LEU A 66 15.46 16.24 -22.12
N ALA A 67 16.78 16.16 -22.03
CA ALA A 67 17.48 16.02 -20.76
C ALA A 67 17.19 17.21 -19.82
N ILE A 68 17.16 18.44 -20.34
CA ILE A 68 16.81 19.64 -19.57
C ILE A 68 15.39 19.53 -19.02
N LEU A 69 14.42 19.13 -19.85
CA LEU A 69 13.04 18.94 -19.42
C LEU A 69 12.92 17.84 -18.35
N LEU A 70 13.64 16.72 -18.49
CA LEU A 70 13.63 15.64 -17.52
C LEU A 70 14.25 16.05 -16.19
N TYR A 71 15.31 16.86 -16.19
CA TYR A 71 15.88 17.44 -14.94
C TYR A 71 14.92 18.44 -14.28
N ALA A 72 14.19 19.23 -15.07
CA ALA A 72 13.16 20.12 -14.53
C ALA A 72 11.98 19.32 -13.92
N ASP A 73 11.53 18.28 -14.62
CA ASP A 73 10.49 17.39 -14.13
C ASP A 73 10.90 16.63 -12.85
N ALA A 74 12.16 16.26 -12.72
CA ALA A 74 12.69 15.63 -11.51
C ALA A 74 12.52 16.48 -10.24
N PHE A 75 12.29 17.79 -10.38
CA PHE A 75 11.93 18.69 -9.28
C PHE A 75 10.42 18.94 -9.19
N ILE A 76 9.75 19.19 -10.31
CA ILE A 76 8.35 19.60 -10.37
C ILE A 76 7.42 18.44 -9.96
N SER A 77 7.61 17.28 -10.56
CA SER A 77 6.73 16.11 -10.36
C SER A 77 6.78 15.58 -8.91
N PRO A 78 7.95 15.36 -8.29
CA PRO A 78 8.02 14.97 -6.88
C PRO A 78 7.45 16.03 -5.92
N SER A 79 7.60 17.33 -6.23
CA SER A 79 7.02 18.41 -5.42
C SER A 79 5.50 18.36 -5.41
N GLY A 80 4.86 18.20 -6.57
CA GLY A 80 3.41 18.03 -6.68
C GLY A 80 2.90 16.75 -5.98
N THR A 81 3.61 15.66 -6.16
CA THR A 81 3.33 14.40 -5.48
C THR A 81 3.45 14.55 -3.96
N GLY A 82 4.49 15.20 -3.46
CA GLY A 82 4.71 15.46 -2.05
C GLY A 82 3.57 16.24 -1.41
N MET A 83 3.04 17.27 -2.08
CA MET A 83 1.86 18.04 -1.62
C MET A 83 0.63 17.12 -1.50
N THR A 84 0.36 16.29 -2.50
CA THR A 84 -0.79 15.39 -2.53
C THR A 84 -0.68 14.33 -1.42
N TYR A 85 0.49 13.73 -1.26
CA TYR A 85 0.71 12.74 -0.18
C TYR A 85 0.65 13.37 1.20
N THR A 86 1.12 14.60 1.39
CA THR A 86 1.00 15.31 2.67
C THR A 86 -0.47 15.48 3.07
N ALA A 87 -1.32 15.90 2.15
CA ALA A 87 -2.75 16.05 2.39
C ALA A 87 -3.44 14.70 2.66
N THR A 88 -3.11 13.68 1.84
CA THR A 88 -3.70 12.35 1.97
C THR A 88 -3.30 11.67 3.28
N THR A 89 -2.01 11.72 3.63
CA THR A 89 -1.50 11.13 4.88
C THR A 89 -2.10 11.82 6.11
N ALA A 90 -2.24 13.15 6.09
CA ALA A 90 -2.89 13.87 7.18
C ALA A 90 -4.35 13.43 7.37
N ARG A 91 -5.10 13.20 6.27
CA ARG A 91 -6.47 12.66 6.31
C ARG A 91 -6.50 11.21 6.82
N MET A 92 -5.52 10.38 6.45
CA MET A 92 -5.41 9.02 6.97
C MET A 92 -5.16 9.00 8.48
N ILE A 93 -4.26 9.84 8.99
CA ILE A 93 -3.96 10.00 10.41
C ILE A 93 -5.23 10.46 11.16
N TYR A 94 -5.95 11.43 10.60
CA TYR A 94 -7.25 11.87 11.13
C TYR A 94 -8.27 10.71 11.17
N GLY A 95 -8.40 9.93 10.11
CA GLY A 95 -9.27 8.76 10.09
C GLY A 95 -8.89 7.68 11.11
N MET A 96 -7.59 7.47 11.34
CA MET A 96 -7.10 6.55 12.37
C MET A 96 -7.44 7.06 13.79
N GLU A 97 -7.36 8.36 14.03
CA GLU A 97 -7.79 8.96 15.29
C GLU A 97 -9.29 8.76 15.52
N ARG A 98 -10.13 9.01 14.50
CA ARG A 98 -11.58 8.79 14.57
C ARG A 98 -11.93 7.33 14.90
N ASN A 99 -11.11 6.39 14.48
CA ASN A 99 -11.23 4.97 14.83
C ASN A 99 -10.65 4.64 16.22
N GLY A 100 -10.19 5.61 16.99
CA GLY A 100 -9.66 5.44 18.35
C GLY A 100 -8.26 4.77 18.41
N THR A 101 -7.56 4.65 17.27
CA THR A 101 -6.23 4.02 17.20
C THR A 101 -5.07 4.99 17.40
N LEU A 102 -5.34 6.29 17.40
CA LEU A 102 -4.36 7.36 17.61
C LEU A 102 -4.85 8.40 18.65
N PRO A 103 -3.94 9.27 19.16
CA PRO A 103 -4.29 10.33 20.11
C PRO A 103 -5.34 11.28 19.56
N LYS A 104 -6.32 11.66 20.40
CA LYS A 104 -7.36 12.66 20.06
C LYS A 104 -6.82 14.00 19.55
N VAL A 105 -5.62 14.38 19.98
CA VAL A 105 -4.94 15.61 19.51
C VAL A 105 -4.74 15.63 18.01
N LEU A 106 -4.51 14.45 17.39
CA LEU A 106 -4.26 14.33 15.94
C LEU A 106 -5.53 14.55 15.10
N GLY A 107 -6.71 14.43 15.71
CA GLY A 107 -8.00 14.70 15.10
C GLY A 107 -8.43 16.17 15.12
N ASN A 108 -7.65 17.05 15.75
CA ASN A 108 -8.01 18.48 15.82
C ASN A 108 -7.91 19.16 14.45
N VAL A 109 -9.04 19.54 13.91
CA VAL A 109 -9.15 20.24 12.62
C VAL A 109 -9.13 21.75 12.87
N HIS A 110 -8.34 22.47 12.07
CA HIS A 110 -8.26 23.92 12.17
C HIS A 110 -9.56 24.55 11.64
N PRO A 111 -10.27 25.39 12.44
CA PRO A 111 -11.63 25.85 12.09
C PRO A 111 -11.68 26.68 10.80
N LYS A 112 -10.64 27.46 10.49
CA LYS A 112 -10.59 28.30 9.29
C LYS A 112 -10.22 27.54 8.02
N TRP A 113 -9.34 26.51 8.11
CA TRP A 113 -8.75 25.87 6.94
C TRP A 113 -9.23 24.44 6.71
N GLY A 114 -9.99 23.86 7.66
CA GLY A 114 -10.52 22.49 7.53
C GLY A 114 -9.45 21.40 7.44
N VAL A 115 -8.23 21.65 7.96
CA VAL A 115 -7.11 20.71 7.88
C VAL A 115 -6.63 20.26 9.26
N PRO A 116 -6.28 18.98 9.47
CA PRO A 116 -5.80 18.46 10.74
C PRO A 116 -4.32 18.82 10.92
N ARG A 117 -4.02 20.03 11.41
CA ARG A 117 -2.65 20.52 11.60
C ARG A 117 -1.74 19.61 12.42
N PRO A 118 -2.18 19.04 13.58
CA PRO A 118 -1.32 18.15 14.34
C PRO A 118 -0.93 16.89 13.56
N ALA A 119 -1.83 16.35 12.73
CA ALA A 119 -1.55 15.23 11.85
C ALA A 119 -0.51 15.61 10.76
N MET A 120 -0.56 16.82 10.23
CA MET A 120 0.44 17.33 9.28
C MET A 120 1.82 17.46 9.92
N TRP A 121 1.90 17.97 11.16
CA TRP A 121 3.17 18.03 11.91
C TRP A 121 3.73 16.64 12.21
N LEU A 122 2.89 15.69 12.61
CA LEU A 122 3.32 14.31 12.79
C LEU A 122 3.88 13.72 11.49
N ASN A 123 3.18 13.94 10.36
CA ASN A 123 3.67 13.50 9.06
C ASN A 123 5.04 14.10 8.71
N LEU A 124 5.24 15.38 8.98
CA LEU A 124 6.52 16.06 8.75
C LEU A 124 7.64 15.43 9.61
N VAL A 125 7.40 15.24 10.89
CA VAL A 125 8.40 14.62 11.81
C VAL A 125 8.75 13.21 11.35
N VAL A 126 7.74 12.39 11.02
CA VAL A 126 7.96 11.03 10.52
C VAL A 126 8.74 11.05 9.20
N SER A 127 8.45 11.99 8.28
CA SER A 127 9.19 12.14 7.02
C SER A 127 10.68 12.45 7.27
N PHE A 128 11.00 13.34 8.23
CA PHE A 128 12.40 13.62 8.60
C PHE A 128 13.09 12.41 9.24
N LEU A 129 12.39 11.63 10.05
CA LEU A 129 12.93 10.38 10.60
C LEU A 129 13.28 9.39 9.48
N PHE A 130 12.39 9.23 8.49
CA PHE A 130 12.69 8.38 7.33
C PHE A 130 13.90 8.87 6.53
N LEU A 131 14.02 10.17 6.30
CA LEU A 131 15.20 10.76 5.64
C LEU A 131 16.49 10.53 6.44
N PHE A 132 16.40 10.52 7.76
CA PHE A 132 17.56 10.28 8.62
C PHE A 132 18.02 8.82 8.57
N PHE A 133 17.08 7.86 8.60
CA PHE A 133 17.40 6.43 8.62
C PHE A 133 17.67 5.86 7.22
N PHE A 134 16.93 6.31 6.20
CA PHE A 134 17.03 5.81 4.84
C PHE A 134 17.58 6.89 3.92
N ARG A 135 18.90 6.93 3.83
CA ARG A 135 19.59 7.93 3.00
C ARG A 135 19.61 7.52 1.54
N GLY A 136 19.29 8.46 0.67
CA GLY A 136 19.33 8.28 -0.78
C GLY A 136 17.96 7.95 -1.40
N TRP A 137 17.78 8.49 -2.59
CA TRP A 137 16.52 8.37 -3.35
C TRP A 137 16.11 6.91 -3.62
N GLY A 138 17.05 6.08 -4.08
CA GLY A 138 16.77 4.68 -4.41
C GLY A 138 16.27 3.88 -3.21
N THR A 139 16.89 4.09 -2.03
CA THR A 139 16.47 3.41 -0.79
C THR A 139 15.08 3.86 -0.36
N LEU A 140 14.79 5.17 -0.40
CA LEU A 140 13.46 5.69 -0.06
C LEU A 140 12.38 5.20 -1.02
N ALA A 141 12.67 5.16 -2.32
CA ALA A 141 11.75 4.62 -3.33
C ALA A 141 11.46 3.14 -3.09
N ALA A 142 12.47 2.35 -2.72
CA ALA A 142 12.30 0.95 -2.38
C ALA A 142 11.46 0.75 -1.10
N VAL A 143 11.68 1.58 -0.07
CA VAL A 143 10.86 1.60 1.17
C VAL A 143 9.40 1.89 0.86
N ILE A 144 9.12 2.92 0.04
CA ILE A 144 7.75 3.27 -0.38
C ILE A 144 7.11 2.09 -1.11
N SER A 145 7.83 1.44 -2.03
CA SER A 145 7.32 0.31 -2.80
C SER A 145 6.93 -0.85 -1.89
N VAL A 146 7.81 -1.25 -0.95
CA VAL A 146 7.53 -2.34 0.00
C VAL A 146 6.33 -2.01 0.89
N ALA A 147 6.30 -0.80 1.48
CA ALA A 147 5.21 -0.37 2.33
C ALA A 147 3.86 -0.35 1.59
N THR A 148 3.86 0.10 0.33
CA THR A 148 2.66 0.11 -0.52
C THR A 148 2.17 -1.31 -0.82
N ILE A 149 3.06 -2.24 -1.16
CA ILE A 149 2.68 -3.64 -1.42
C ILE A 149 2.11 -4.28 -0.16
N ILE A 150 2.70 -4.07 1.01
CA ILE A 150 2.16 -4.56 2.30
C ILE A 150 0.75 -4.03 2.54
N SER A 151 0.51 -2.75 2.26
CA SER A 151 -0.83 -2.15 2.36
C SER A 151 -1.83 -2.83 1.41
N TYR A 152 -1.43 -3.12 0.18
CA TYR A 152 -2.30 -3.76 -0.82
C TYR A 152 -2.61 -5.23 -0.53
N LEU A 153 -1.74 -5.95 0.18
CA LEU A 153 -1.97 -7.34 0.58
C LEU A 153 -3.26 -7.55 1.37
N THR A 154 -3.69 -6.56 2.14
CA THR A 154 -4.91 -6.66 2.94
C THR A 154 -6.18 -6.63 2.08
N GLY A 155 -6.13 -6.03 0.88
CA GLY A 155 -7.27 -5.88 -0.03
C GLY A 155 -7.90 -7.21 -0.46
N PRO A 156 -7.15 -8.15 -1.06
CA PRO A 156 -7.66 -9.47 -1.45
C PRO A 156 -8.27 -10.27 -0.30
N VAL A 157 -7.65 -10.22 0.89
CA VAL A 157 -8.17 -10.89 2.09
C VAL A 157 -9.46 -10.23 2.56
N SER A 158 -9.48 -8.89 2.66
CA SER A 158 -10.63 -8.13 3.14
C SER A 158 -11.86 -8.30 2.26
N VAL A 159 -11.70 -8.22 0.93
CA VAL A 159 -12.83 -8.36 0.01
C VAL A 159 -13.45 -9.76 0.07
N MET A 160 -12.63 -10.81 0.21
CA MET A 160 -13.13 -12.18 0.31
C MET A 160 -13.73 -12.46 1.69
N THR A 161 -13.15 -11.92 2.75
CA THR A 161 -13.73 -11.96 4.09
C THR A 161 -15.11 -11.30 4.11
N LEU A 162 -15.27 -10.09 3.56
CA LEU A 162 -16.55 -9.40 3.46
C LEU A 162 -17.59 -10.14 2.60
N ARG A 163 -17.15 -10.83 1.54
CA ARG A 163 -18.06 -11.68 0.76
C ARG A 163 -18.60 -12.89 1.55
N ARG A 164 -17.78 -13.40 2.47
CA ARG A 164 -18.13 -14.53 3.30
C ARG A 164 -18.98 -14.11 4.52
N THR A 165 -18.59 -13.03 5.21
CA THR A 165 -19.19 -12.63 6.49
C THR A 165 -20.38 -11.69 6.34
N ALA A 166 -20.51 -11.02 5.21
CA ALA A 166 -21.61 -10.09 4.91
C ALA A 166 -22.03 -10.22 3.44
N PRO A 167 -22.60 -11.37 3.02
CA PRO A 167 -23.00 -11.61 1.63
C PRO A 167 -24.12 -10.68 1.15
N GLU A 168 -24.92 -10.17 2.06
CA GLU A 168 -26.08 -9.30 1.85
C GLU A 168 -25.70 -7.84 1.52
N LEU A 169 -24.45 -7.42 1.75
CA LEU A 169 -24.02 -6.05 1.43
C LEU A 169 -24.24 -5.72 -0.04
N HIS A 170 -24.85 -4.56 -0.30
CA HIS A 170 -25.01 -4.06 -1.66
C HIS A 170 -23.63 -3.80 -2.31
N ARG A 171 -23.41 -4.40 -3.48
CA ARG A 171 -22.15 -4.27 -4.23
C ARG A 171 -22.48 -3.75 -5.63
N PRO A 172 -22.27 -2.46 -5.89
CA PRO A 172 -22.56 -1.86 -7.21
C PRO A 172 -21.67 -2.44 -8.32
N PHE A 173 -20.48 -2.92 -7.96
CA PHE A 173 -19.56 -3.58 -8.88
C PHE A 173 -19.23 -5.01 -8.40
N ARG A 174 -19.42 -5.98 -9.31
CA ARG A 174 -19.14 -7.39 -9.04
C ARG A 174 -18.23 -7.96 -10.12
N LEU A 175 -17.03 -8.37 -9.72
CA LEU A 175 -16.10 -9.04 -10.62
C LEU A 175 -16.36 -10.56 -10.62
N ARG A 176 -16.52 -11.15 -11.80
CA ARG A 176 -16.63 -12.60 -11.97
C ARG A 176 -15.26 -13.24 -11.70
N GLY A 177 -15.22 -14.39 -11.03
CA GLY A 177 -13.97 -15.09 -10.70
C GLY A 177 -13.11 -14.41 -9.62
N LEU A 178 -13.66 -13.45 -8.87
CA LEU A 178 -12.89 -12.70 -7.86
C LEU A 178 -12.20 -13.60 -6.84
N SER A 179 -12.76 -14.77 -6.49
CA SER A 179 -12.14 -15.70 -5.55
C SER A 179 -10.77 -16.21 -6.02
N VAL A 180 -10.66 -16.51 -7.31
CA VAL A 180 -9.38 -16.92 -7.93
C VAL A 180 -8.46 -15.72 -8.11
N LEU A 181 -9.00 -14.60 -8.63
CA LEU A 181 -8.21 -13.37 -8.85
C LEU A 181 -7.65 -12.82 -7.53
N ALA A 182 -8.40 -12.87 -6.44
CA ALA A 182 -7.92 -12.40 -5.13
C ALA A 182 -6.78 -13.29 -4.59
N ALA A 183 -6.87 -14.62 -4.77
CA ALA A 183 -5.79 -15.52 -4.41
C ALA A 183 -4.52 -15.25 -5.24
N ILE A 184 -4.66 -15.12 -6.56
CA ILE A 184 -3.55 -14.79 -7.45
C ILE A 184 -2.94 -13.42 -7.08
N ALA A 185 -3.77 -12.40 -6.85
CA ALA A 185 -3.31 -11.07 -6.46
C ALA A 185 -2.51 -11.10 -5.16
N PHE A 186 -2.94 -11.89 -4.16
CA PHE A 186 -2.21 -12.03 -2.91
C PHE A 186 -0.87 -12.75 -3.11
N ILE A 187 -0.84 -13.85 -3.87
CA ILE A 187 0.39 -14.58 -4.19
C ILE A 187 1.36 -13.68 -4.94
N MET A 188 0.91 -12.98 -5.99
CA MET A 188 1.76 -12.05 -6.75
C MET A 188 2.30 -10.91 -5.88
N SER A 189 1.49 -10.37 -4.96
CA SER A 189 1.96 -9.37 -4.02
C SER A 189 3.00 -9.93 -3.04
N THR A 190 2.86 -11.21 -2.64
CA THR A 190 3.87 -11.90 -1.81
C THR A 190 5.19 -12.06 -2.57
N GLU A 191 5.14 -12.44 -3.85
CA GLU A 191 6.33 -12.50 -4.71
C GLU A 191 7.00 -11.13 -4.87
N LEU A 192 6.22 -10.08 -5.09
CA LEU A 192 6.74 -8.71 -5.20
C LEU A 192 7.45 -8.27 -3.91
N LEU A 193 6.93 -8.66 -2.73
CA LEU A 193 7.61 -8.40 -1.45
C LEU A 193 8.90 -9.18 -1.32
N TYR A 194 8.95 -10.43 -1.78
CA TYR A 194 10.15 -11.23 -1.81
C TYR A 194 11.22 -10.62 -2.73
N TRP A 195 10.80 -10.12 -3.91
CA TRP A 195 11.68 -9.44 -4.88
C TRP A 195 12.22 -8.09 -4.40
N ALA A 196 11.64 -7.51 -3.36
CA ALA A 196 12.18 -6.29 -2.74
C ALA A 196 13.57 -6.51 -2.08
N ARG A 197 14.00 -7.75 -1.98
CA ARG A 197 15.32 -8.21 -1.51
C ARG A 197 15.54 -8.06 0.00
N TRP A 198 16.32 -8.99 0.53
CA TRP A 198 16.90 -8.86 1.85
C TRP A 198 18.09 -7.86 1.81
N PRO A 199 18.32 -6.96 2.81
CA PRO A 199 17.64 -6.91 4.10
C PRO A 199 16.42 -5.96 4.14
N LEU A 200 16.07 -5.27 3.05
CA LEU A 200 15.04 -4.24 3.05
C LEU A 200 13.68 -4.75 3.54
N THR A 201 13.25 -5.91 3.06
CA THR A 201 11.99 -6.53 3.50
C THR A 201 11.96 -6.72 5.01
N GLY A 202 13.05 -7.23 5.60
CA GLY A 202 13.18 -7.39 7.06
C GLY A 202 13.17 -6.05 7.82
N GLN A 203 13.82 -5.03 7.29
CA GLN A 203 13.85 -3.69 7.91
C GLN A 203 12.47 -3.05 7.97
N ILE A 204 11.68 -3.17 6.90
CA ILE A 204 10.31 -2.63 6.86
C ILE A 204 9.39 -3.40 7.82
N ILE A 205 9.51 -4.72 7.87
CA ILE A 205 8.75 -5.54 8.82
C ILE A 205 9.12 -5.17 10.26
N LEU A 206 10.39 -4.98 10.55
CA LEU A 206 10.85 -4.53 11.87
C LEU A 206 10.26 -3.15 12.23
N LEU A 207 10.23 -2.22 11.27
CA LEU A 207 9.62 -0.91 11.47
C LEU A 207 8.12 -1.00 11.84
N MET A 208 7.40 -1.92 11.21
CA MET A 208 5.99 -2.18 11.57
C MET A 208 5.85 -2.73 13.00
N VAL A 209 6.77 -3.62 13.42
CA VAL A 209 6.80 -4.15 14.80
C VAL A 209 7.08 -3.03 15.80
N VAL A 210 7.94 -2.08 15.47
CA VAL A 210 8.23 -0.89 16.34
C VAL A 210 6.99 0.00 16.52
N ALA A 211 6.08 0.03 15.54
CA ALA A 211 4.82 0.76 15.66
C ALA A 211 3.76 0.04 16.53
N LEU A 212 3.91 -1.27 16.75
CA LEU A 212 2.94 -2.09 17.48
C LEU A 212 2.67 -1.62 18.94
N PRO A 213 3.66 -1.20 19.73
CA PRO A 213 3.43 -0.67 21.08
C PRO A 213 2.46 0.52 21.14
N VAL A 214 2.47 1.37 20.12
CA VAL A 214 1.52 2.49 20.02
C VAL A 214 0.09 1.95 19.91
N TYR A 215 -0.14 0.99 19.04
CA TYR A 215 -1.44 0.32 18.92
C TYR A 215 -1.87 -0.34 20.22
N LEU A 216 -0.97 -1.11 20.88
CA LEU A 216 -1.26 -1.79 22.13
C LEU A 216 -1.59 -0.81 23.27
N TYR A 217 -0.90 0.32 23.33
CA TYR A 217 -1.21 1.38 24.31
C TYR A 217 -2.63 1.93 24.14
N TYR A 218 -3.03 2.24 22.91
CA TYR A 218 -4.39 2.74 22.64
C TYR A 218 -5.45 1.68 22.84
N GLN A 219 -5.16 0.43 22.50
CA GLN A 219 -6.06 -0.71 22.76
C GLN A 219 -6.25 -0.93 24.28
N ALA A 220 -5.19 -0.82 25.08
CA ALA A 220 -5.28 -0.87 26.54
C ALA A 220 -6.14 0.28 27.09
N LYS A 221 -5.97 1.50 26.57
CA LYS A 221 -6.77 2.66 26.95
C LYS A 221 -8.24 2.53 26.56
N ALA A 222 -8.55 1.85 25.47
CA ALA A 222 -9.89 1.53 25.04
C ALA A 222 -10.54 0.38 25.83
N GLY A 223 -9.87 -0.20 26.81
CA GLY A 223 -10.39 -1.25 27.70
C GLY A 223 -10.41 -2.65 27.10
N TRP A 224 -9.55 -2.94 26.11
CA TRP A 224 -9.37 -4.25 25.46
C TRP A 224 -10.66 -4.84 24.86
N HIS A 225 -11.64 -3.98 24.48
CA HIS A 225 -12.87 -4.42 23.86
C HIS A 225 -12.58 -5.19 22.56
N ASP A 226 -13.18 -6.38 22.43
CA ASP A 226 -13.02 -7.29 21.29
C ASP A 226 -11.58 -7.68 20.94
N PHE A 227 -10.58 -7.38 21.79
CA PHE A 227 -9.17 -7.65 21.51
C PHE A 227 -8.92 -9.12 21.14
N GLY A 228 -9.55 -10.07 21.82
CA GLY A 228 -9.43 -11.50 21.50
C GLY A 228 -9.91 -11.84 20.09
N ARG A 229 -11.00 -11.21 19.63
CA ARG A 229 -11.51 -11.39 18.26
C ARG A 229 -10.64 -10.69 17.23
N GLN A 230 -10.21 -9.47 17.52
CA GLN A 230 -9.28 -8.71 16.67
C GLN A 230 -7.96 -9.47 16.51
N MET A 231 -7.41 -10.01 17.60
CA MET A 231 -6.18 -10.79 17.58
C MET A 231 -6.34 -12.08 16.77
N LYS A 232 -7.45 -12.83 16.93
CA LYS A 232 -7.75 -14.00 16.10
C LYS A 232 -7.82 -13.64 14.60
N GLY A 233 -8.37 -12.48 14.28
CA GLY A 233 -8.41 -11.96 12.91
C GLY A 233 -7.06 -11.49 12.38
N ALA A 234 -6.12 -11.08 13.24
CA ALA A 234 -4.82 -10.52 12.88
C ALA A 234 -3.67 -11.57 12.87
N TRP A 235 -3.83 -12.72 13.53
CA TRP A 235 -2.77 -13.74 13.67
C TRP A 235 -2.16 -14.17 12.35
N TRP A 236 -2.96 -14.30 11.30
CA TRP A 236 -2.44 -14.64 9.98
C TRP A 236 -1.39 -13.64 9.49
N LEU A 237 -1.63 -12.33 9.69
CA LEU A 237 -0.70 -11.28 9.26
C LEU A 237 0.54 -11.22 10.15
N ILE A 238 0.35 -11.38 11.48
CA ILE A 238 1.43 -11.41 12.47
C ILE A 238 2.38 -12.57 12.21
N CYS A 239 1.87 -13.74 11.76
CA CYS A 239 2.70 -14.89 11.40
C CYS A 239 3.25 -14.79 9.97
N TYR A 240 2.48 -14.19 9.04
CA TYR A 240 2.87 -14.06 7.64
C TYR A 240 4.13 -13.23 7.45
N LEU A 241 4.19 -12.04 8.08
CA LEU A 241 5.30 -11.13 7.89
C LEU A 241 6.64 -11.73 8.37
N PRO A 242 6.75 -12.32 9.57
CA PRO A 242 7.97 -13.02 9.98
C PRO A 242 8.31 -14.24 9.11
N ALA A 243 7.28 -15.01 8.67
CA ALA A 243 7.51 -16.14 7.77
C ALA A 243 8.12 -15.69 6.45
N LEU A 244 7.59 -14.60 5.86
CA LEU A 244 8.14 -14.01 4.64
C LEU A 244 9.56 -13.46 4.86
N ALA A 245 9.81 -12.78 5.98
CA ALA A 245 11.15 -12.30 6.33
C ALA A 245 12.15 -13.45 6.46
N LEU A 246 11.75 -14.55 7.10
CA LEU A 246 12.58 -15.74 7.26
C LEU A 246 12.91 -16.37 5.90
N VAL A 247 11.92 -16.52 5.01
CA VAL A 247 12.16 -17.07 3.67
C VAL A 247 12.99 -16.12 2.82
N SER A 248 12.79 -14.80 2.92
CA SER A 248 13.64 -13.81 2.25
C SER A 248 15.10 -13.89 2.74
N TRP A 249 15.30 -14.13 4.05
CA TRP A 249 16.65 -14.33 4.60
C TRP A 249 17.30 -15.65 4.16
N LEU A 250 16.54 -16.76 4.12
CA LEU A 250 17.02 -18.09 3.70
C LEU A 250 17.13 -18.25 2.17
N GLY A 251 16.44 -17.40 1.42
CA GLY A 251 16.28 -17.49 -0.01
C GLY A 251 17.55 -17.33 -0.82
N SER A 252 17.40 -17.32 -2.12
CA SER A 252 18.48 -17.21 -3.10
C SER A 252 19.34 -15.97 -2.88
N THR A 253 20.63 -16.10 -3.13
CA THR A 253 21.58 -14.97 -3.14
C THR A 253 21.21 -13.90 -4.18
N THR A 254 20.47 -14.26 -5.23
CA THR A 254 19.91 -13.33 -6.22
C THR A 254 19.05 -12.25 -5.60
N PHE A 255 18.32 -12.59 -4.54
CA PHE A 255 17.48 -11.66 -3.78
C PHE A 255 18.08 -11.24 -2.44
N GLY A 256 19.41 -11.41 -2.28
CA GLY A 256 20.13 -10.99 -1.08
C GLY A 256 20.02 -11.96 0.10
N GLY A 257 19.41 -13.13 -0.08
CA GLY A 257 19.29 -14.18 0.94
C GLY A 257 20.61 -14.94 1.15
N LYS A 258 20.59 -15.90 2.07
CA LYS A 258 21.74 -16.73 2.44
C LYS A 258 22.04 -17.87 1.44
N GLY A 259 21.15 -18.12 0.47
CA GLY A 259 21.34 -19.15 -0.56
C GLY A 259 21.02 -20.58 -0.10
N TYR A 260 20.31 -20.76 1.02
CA TYR A 260 19.83 -22.08 1.44
C TYR A 260 18.75 -22.63 0.49
N LEU A 261 17.98 -21.74 -0.12
CA LEU A 261 17.01 -22.08 -1.16
C LEU A 261 17.58 -21.66 -2.53
N SER A 262 17.51 -22.57 -3.51
CA SER A 262 17.91 -22.24 -4.88
C SER A 262 16.85 -21.38 -5.56
N TYR A 263 17.29 -20.59 -6.56
CA TYR A 263 16.38 -19.82 -7.40
C TYR A 263 15.33 -20.74 -8.06
N GLY A 264 14.08 -20.36 -7.98
CA GLY A 264 12.93 -21.12 -8.44
C GLY A 264 12.28 -21.95 -7.33
N VAL A 265 13.06 -22.60 -6.46
CA VAL A 265 12.51 -23.25 -5.26
C VAL A 265 12.02 -22.21 -4.26
N ASP A 266 12.78 -21.15 -4.05
CA ASP A 266 12.40 -20.02 -3.20
C ASP A 266 11.10 -19.37 -3.66
N LEU A 267 10.92 -19.13 -4.97
CA LEU A 267 9.67 -18.60 -5.53
C LEU A 267 8.49 -19.56 -5.29
N ALA A 268 8.68 -20.85 -5.51
CA ALA A 268 7.64 -21.83 -5.23
C ALA A 268 7.23 -21.84 -3.74
N VAL A 269 8.19 -21.75 -2.83
CA VAL A 269 7.95 -21.68 -1.39
C VAL A 269 7.20 -20.40 -1.03
N VAL A 270 7.59 -19.26 -1.60
CA VAL A 270 6.92 -17.96 -1.40
C VAL A 270 5.48 -18.01 -1.90
N ALA A 271 5.23 -18.59 -3.07
CA ALA A 271 3.88 -18.77 -3.61
C ALA A 271 3.01 -19.65 -2.70
N VAL A 272 3.55 -20.76 -2.18
CA VAL A 272 2.83 -21.64 -1.24
C VAL A 272 2.53 -20.90 0.07
N ILE A 273 3.48 -20.16 0.62
CA ILE A 273 3.27 -19.32 1.80
C ILE A 273 2.15 -18.30 1.52
N GLY A 274 2.22 -17.59 0.40
CA GLY A 274 1.17 -16.67 -0.03
C GLY A 274 -0.21 -17.32 -0.03
N LEU A 275 -0.34 -18.48 -0.65
CA LEU A 275 -1.62 -19.21 -0.71
C LEU A 275 -2.13 -19.62 0.67
N VAL A 276 -1.25 -20.21 1.51
CA VAL A 276 -1.62 -20.68 2.86
C VAL A 276 -2.09 -19.53 3.73
N PHE A 277 -1.35 -18.43 3.77
CA PHE A 277 -1.70 -17.27 4.58
C PHE A 277 -2.90 -16.50 4.04
N TYR A 278 -3.09 -16.46 2.72
CA TYR A 278 -4.32 -15.95 2.10
C TYR A 278 -5.55 -16.72 2.58
N LEU A 279 -5.52 -18.05 2.50
CA LEU A 279 -6.63 -18.90 2.93
C LEU A 279 -6.90 -18.77 4.43
N TRP A 280 -5.84 -18.69 5.24
CA TRP A 280 -5.96 -18.43 6.67
C TRP A 280 -6.58 -17.07 6.95
N GLY A 281 -6.08 -16.01 6.32
CA GLY A 281 -6.59 -14.66 6.46
C GLY A 281 -8.08 -14.54 6.12
N VAL A 282 -8.49 -15.11 4.98
CA VAL A 282 -9.91 -15.15 4.60
C VAL A 282 -10.77 -15.92 5.63
N LYS A 283 -10.26 -17.04 6.17
CA LYS A 283 -11.00 -17.84 7.16
C LYS A 283 -11.05 -17.18 8.54
N SER A 284 -10.04 -16.43 8.94
CA SER A 284 -9.94 -15.81 10.27
C SER A 284 -10.80 -14.57 10.42
N GLY A 285 -11.22 -13.94 9.32
CA GLY A 285 -12.02 -12.73 9.36
C GLY A 285 -13.42 -12.96 9.96
N TRP A 286 -13.95 -11.94 10.59
CA TRP A 286 -15.25 -11.94 11.26
C TRP A 286 -16.05 -10.67 10.91
N ARG A 287 -17.36 -10.69 11.20
CA ARG A 287 -18.24 -9.54 10.98
C ARG A 287 -18.02 -8.53 12.09
N THR A 288 -17.57 -7.33 11.74
CA THR A 288 -17.31 -6.26 12.70
C THR A 288 -18.57 -5.42 12.97
N PRO A 289 -18.68 -4.77 14.16
CA PRO A 289 -19.79 -3.86 14.44
C PRO A 289 -19.92 -2.73 13.41
N SER A 290 -18.81 -2.27 12.85
CA SER A 290 -18.83 -1.24 11.77
C SER A 290 -19.49 -1.73 10.48
N VAL A 291 -19.40 -3.02 10.16
CA VAL A 291 -20.13 -3.63 9.03
C VAL A 291 -21.63 -3.69 9.32
N GLU A 292 -22.00 -3.98 10.56
CA GLU A 292 -23.41 -3.99 10.98
C GLU A 292 -24.02 -2.59 10.95
N ALA A 293 -23.29 -1.58 11.45
CA ALA A 293 -23.71 -0.18 11.37
C ALA A 293 -23.90 0.29 9.92
N ALA A 294 -22.92 0.00 9.05
CA ALA A 294 -23.01 0.33 7.62
C ALA A 294 -24.21 -0.33 6.92
N GLN A 295 -24.64 -1.52 7.37
CA GLN A 295 -25.83 -2.18 6.83
C GLN A 295 -27.13 -1.49 7.29
N LEU A 296 -27.19 -1.11 8.56
CA LEU A 296 -28.34 -0.40 9.11
C LEU A 296 -28.51 0.95 8.41
N GLU A 297 -27.42 1.69 8.20
CA GLU A 297 -27.43 2.93 7.44
C GLU A 297 -27.89 2.72 5.99
N ALA A 298 -27.35 1.72 5.31
CA ALA A 298 -27.74 1.40 3.94
C ALA A 298 -29.22 0.96 3.81
N ALA A 299 -29.78 0.31 4.84
CA ALA A 299 -31.18 -0.09 4.88
C ALA A 299 -32.14 1.11 5.15
N GLN A 300 -31.65 2.16 5.81
CA GLN A 300 -32.42 3.36 6.13
C GLN A 300 -32.36 4.44 5.03
N GLN A 301 -31.43 4.32 4.08
CA GLN A 301 -31.32 5.26 2.97
C GLN A 301 -32.34 4.96 1.87
N PRO A 302 -33.09 5.97 1.38
CA PRO A 302 -33.96 5.83 0.22
C PRO A 302 -33.16 5.42 -1.02
N ALA A 303 -33.71 4.52 -1.81
CA ALA A 303 -33.08 4.07 -3.04
C ALA A 303 -32.78 5.27 -3.98
N GLY A 304 -31.49 5.53 -4.21
CA GLY A 304 -31.04 6.57 -5.15
C GLY A 304 -30.27 7.75 -4.55
N MET A 305 -30.17 7.87 -3.22
CA MET A 305 -29.27 8.87 -2.62
C MET A 305 -27.80 8.42 -2.64
N PRO A 306 -26.86 9.30 -3.00
CA PRO A 306 -25.45 9.00 -2.81
C PRO A 306 -25.13 8.81 -1.32
N LEU A 307 -24.24 7.87 -1.00
CA LEU A 307 -23.70 7.67 0.35
C LEU A 307 -23.01 8.97 0.80
N VAL A 308 -23.70 9.80 1.54
CA VAL A 308 -23.13 10.93 2.25
C VAL A 308 -22.69 10.37 3.61
N PRO A 309 -21.41 10.53 4.00
CA PRO A 309 -21.01 10.16 5.36
C PRO A 309 -21.88 10.97 6.34
N PRO A 310 -22.42 10.35 7.40
CA PRO A 310 -23.24 11.05 8.37
C PRO A 310 -22.47 12.24 8.93
N ASP A 311 -23.15 13.39 9.03
CA ASP A 311 -22.63 14.53 9.78
C ASP A 311 -22.48 14.18 11.27
N GLU A 312 -21.68 14.94 12.00
CA GLU A 312 -21.37 14.64 13.40
C GLU A 312 -22.63 14.51 14.26
N GLU A 313 -23.69 15.26 13.95
CA GLU A 313 -24.96 15.23 14.66
C GLU A 313 -25.74 13.92 14.45
N THR A 314 -25.64 13.35 13.26
CA THR A 314 -26.28 12.07 12.93
C THR A 314 -25.46 10.90 13.52
N ALA A 315 -24.13 11.00 13.56
CA ALA A 315 -23.26 10.00 14.16
C ALA A 315 -23.44 9.93 15.69
N GLU A 316 -23.62 11.06 16.37
CA GLU A 316 -23.92 11.11 17.82
C GLU A 316 -25.27 10.50 18.14
N ARG A 317 -26.33 10.77 17.35
CA ARG A 317 -27.65 10.15 17.52
C ARG A 317 -27.63 8.63 17.35
N ILE A 318 -26.85 8.11 16.44
CA ILE A 318 -26.75 6.65 16.18
C ILE A 318 -25.93 5.94 17.24
N THR A 319 -24.89 6.58 17.77
CA THR A 319 -23.97 5.97 18.75
C THR A 319 -24.38 6.17 20.21
N GLY A 320 -25.40 6.99 20.48
CA GLY A 320 -25.91 7.23 21.84
C GLY A 320 -24.86 7.86 22.77
N ARG A 321 -23.94 8.62 22.25
CA ARG A 321 -22.87 9.31 22.99
C ARG A 321 -22.95 10.81 22.81
#